data_750d0a00ebd0faedd510d09fd0bf50a6
#
_entry.id   750d0a00ebd0faedd510d09fd0bf50a6
#
_cell.length_a   1.000
_cell.length_b   1.000
_cell.length_c   1.000
_cell.angle_alpha   90.00
_cell.angle_beta   90.00
_cell.angle_gamma   90.00
#
_symmetry.space_group_name_H-M   'P 1'
#
loop_
_entity.id
_entity.type
_entity.pdbx_description
1 polymer ?
#
loop_
_entity_poly.entity_id
_entity_poly.type
_entity_poly.pdbx_seq_one_letter_code
_entity_poly.pdbx_strand_id
1 'polypeptide(L)'
;MTTDEHTLVTVEDRDSVRVLTLNRPQVKNAIDMPLRVVLAEAVEAAMDDDSVRAIVLTGAGGAFCSGGDISTMARQAPELTRPRAQAAQRVIRALWRGKPVIAAVEGPAFGAGTALALACDRVVAARDSLFGTTFTGVGLAGDMGIFTSLPDRIGVAAAKQLLMFPRRISGSEAGELGLVDSVVEPGAALDAALADAAAAAAGPPLALAAIKATLASGIVDRDARLDLEVENQAVLFDTEDFAEGVQAFHARRRPQFVGR
;
A
#
# COMPACT_ATOMS: atom_id res chain seq x y z
N MET A 1 -6.91 -4.52 -27.65
CA MET A 1 -7.73 -4.16 -26.49
C MET A 1 -7.71 -2.65 -26.39
N THR A 2 -8.83 -2.01 -26.68
CA THR A 2 -8.98 -0.54 -26.55
C THR A 2 -8.97 -0.22 -25.05
N THR A 3 -7.90 0.43 -24.56
CA THR A 3 -7.90 1.02 -23.24
C THR A 3 -8.96 2.13 -23.24
N ASP A 4 -10.02 1.92 -22.48
CA ASP A 4 -11.08 2.90 -22.30
C ASP A 4 -10.48 4.10 -21.56
N GLU A 5 -10.38 5.27 -22.22
CA GLU A 5 -9.81 6.52 -21.67
C GLU A 5 -10.53 7.01 -20.41
N HIS A 6 -11.60 6.36 -20.00
CA HIS A 6 -12.43 6.70 -18.84
C HIS A 6 -12.21 5.79 -17.61
N THR A 7 -11.34 4.77 -17.69
CA THR A 7 -11.09 3.88 -16.57
C THR A 7 -10.19 4.55 -15.53
N LEU A 8 -10.71 4.84 -14.33
CA LEU A 8 -9.99 5.57 -13.27
C LEU A 8 -8.86 4.78 -12.61
N VAL A 9 -8.96 3.44 -12.60
CA VAL A 9 -7.94 2.50 -12.17
C VAL A 9 -7.82 1.42 -13.22
N THR A 10 -6.66 1.26 -13.83
CA THR A 10 -6.43 0.12 -14.74
C THR A 10 -5.90 -1.07 -13.95
N VAL A 11 -6.30 -2.26 -14.38
CA VAL A 11 -5.95 -3.54 -13.79
C VAL A 11 -5.22 -4.37 -14.82
N GLU A 12 -4.02 -4.84 -14.49
CA GLU A 12 -3.21 -5.72 -15.34
C GLU A 12 -2.66 -6.87 -14.48
N ASP A 13 -2.84 -8.10 -14.94
CA ASP A 13 -2.25 -9.27 -14.28
C ASP A 13 -0.94 -9.65 -14.97
N ARG A 14 0.10 -9.81 -14.18
CA ARG A 14 1.43 -10.30 -14.57
C ARG A 14 1.74 -11.54 -13.75
N ASP A 15 1.46 -12.71 -14.31
CA ASP A 15 1.44 -13.99 -13.59
C ASP A 15 0.51 -13.90 -12.37
N SER A 16 1.02 -14.13 -11.17
CA SER A 16 0.26 -14.04 -9.91
C SER A 16 0.33 -12.66 -9.23
N VAL A 17 0.84 -11.63 -9.93
CA VAL A 17 0.91 -10.25 -9.44
C VAL A 17 -0.10 -9.39 -10.18
N ARG A 18 -0.99 -8.73 -9.46
CA ARG A 18 -1.93 -7.75 -10.01
C ARG A 18 -1.39 -6.34 -9.87
N VAL A 19 -1.28 -5.64 -10.99
CA VAL A 19 -0.91 -4.23 -11.04
C VAL A 19 -2.15 -3.37 -11.08
N LEU A 20 -2.31 -2.50 -10.10
CA LEU A 20 -3.35 -1.49 -10.03
C LEU A 20 -2.72 -0.12 -10.32
N THR A 21 -3.15 0.52 -11.42
CA THR A 21 -2.59 1.82 -11.82
C THR A 21 -3.64 2.91 -11.69
N LEU A 22 -3.39 3.92 -10.86
CA LEU A 22 -4.19 5.14 -10.81
C LEU A 22 -4.11 5.83 -12.17
N ASN A 23 -5.24 6.08 -12.84
CA ASN A 23 -5.27 6.50 -14.22
C ASN A 23 -6.04 7.82 -14.42
N ARG A 24 -5.55 8.89 -13.78
CA ARG A 24 -5.94 10.29 -14.02
C ARG A 24 -4.68 11.15 -14.24
N PRO A 25 -3.83 10.83 -15.25
CA PRO A 25 -2.54 11.48 -15.43
C PRO A 25 -2.63 12.99 -15.65
N GLN A 26 -3.74 13.48 -16.27
CA GLN A 26 -3.99 14.89 -16.52
C GLN A 26 -4.08 15.75 -15.25
N VAL A 27 -4.40 15.14 -14.10
CA VAL A 27 -4.40 15.78 -12.77
C VAL A 27 -3.42 15.11 -11.81
N LYS A 28 -2.39 14.44 -12.35
CA LYS A 28 -1.37 13.70 -11.58
C LYS A 28 -2.00 12.74 -10.57
N ASN A 29 -3.01 12.00 -11.01
CA ASN A 29 -3.74 11.00 -10.24
C ASN A 29 -4.34 11.52 -8.93
N ALA A 30 -4.81 12.79 -8.93
CA ALA A 30 -5.52 13.36 -7.79
C ALA A 30 -6.78 12.53 -7.44
N ILE A 31 -7.00 12.33 -6.14
CA ILE A 31 -8.07 11.44 -5.63
C ILE A 31 -9.36 12.24 -5.41
N ASP A 32 -10.35 11.98 -6.26
CA ASP A 32 -11.73 12.40 -6.07
C ASP A 32 -12.59 11.26 -5.48
N MET A 33 -13.90 11.47 -5.35
CA MET A 33 -14.81 10.43 -4.84
C MET A 33 -14.93 9.21 -5.76
N PRO A 34 -15.11 9.37 -7.09
CA PRO A 34 -15.14 8.22 -8.00
C PRO A 34 -13.86 7.36 -7.90
N LEU A 35 -12.68 7.97 -7.92
CA LEU A 35 -11.42 7.23 -7.83
C LEU A 35 -11.29 6.48 -6.49
N ARG A 36 -11.76 7.05 -5.36
CA ARG A 36 -11.77 6.35 -4.07
C ARG A 36 -12.57 5.06 -4.09
N VAL A 37 -13.77 5.12 -4.71
CA VAL A 37 -14.66 3.96 -4.79
C VAL A 37 -14.05 2.88 -5.69
N VAL A 38 -13.65 3.25 -6.91
CA VAL A 38 -13.08 2.31 -7.88
C VAL A 38 -11.78 1.70 -7.37
N LEU A 39 -10.92 2.48 -6.70
CA LEU A 39 -9.69 1.94 -6.11
C LEU A 39 -9.99 0.95 -4.99
N ALA A 40 -10.96 1.24 -4.12
CA ALA A 40 -11.34 0.30 -3.06
C ALA A 40 -11.86 -1.02 -3.65
N GLU A 41 -12.74 -0.95 -4.64
CA GLU A 41 -13.27 -2.12 -5.34
C GLU A 41 -12.18 -2.93 -6.03
N ALA A 42 -11.24 -2.25 -6.70
CA ALA A 42 -10.12 -2.93 -7.37
C ALA A 42 -9.19 -3.64 -6.38
N VAL A 43 -8.89 -3.02 -5.23
CA VAL A 43 -8.07 -3.64 -4.17
C VAL A 43 -8.80 -4.82 -3.55
N GLU A 44 -10.08 -4.66 -3.19
CA GLU A 44 -10.89 -5.73 -2.61
C GLU A 44 -11.01 -6.92 -3.58
N ALA A 45 -11.31 -6.68 -4.86
CA ALA A 45 -11.35 -7.72 -5.88
C ALA A 45 -10.00 -8.44 -6.04
N ALA A 46 -8.88 -7.72 -5.93
CA ALA A 46 -7.54 -8.33 -5.94
C ALA A 46 -7.28 -9.17 -4.69
N MET A 47 -7.78 -8.74 -3.52
CA MET A 47 -7.66 -9.51 -2.27
C MET A 47 -8.49 -10.81 -2.30
N ASP A 48 -9.64 -10.81 -2.96
CA ASP A 48 -10.59 -11.93 -3.02
C ASP A 48 -10.27 -12.93 -4.15
N ASP A 49 -9.41 -12.58 -5.12
CA ASP A 49 -9.07 -13.41 -6.28
C ASP A 49 -7.91 -14.39 -5.95
N ASP A 50 -8.18 -15.68 -5.85
CA ASP A 50 -7.18 -16.70 -5.51
C ASP A 50 -6.03 -16.81 -6.51
N SER A 51 -6.20 -16.35 -7.75
CA SER A 51 -5.12 -16.31 -8.74
C SER A 51 -4.09 -15.22 -8.46
N VAL A 52 -4.44 -14.20 -7.67
CA VAL A 52 -3.57 -13.09 -7.27
C VAL A 52 -2.85 -13.42 -5.96
N ARG A 53 -1.54 -13.29 -5.94
CA ARG A 53 -0.69 -13.58 -4.77
C ARG A 53 -0.05 -12.33 -4.17
N ALA A 54 0.14 -11.28 -4.98
CA ALA A 54 0.64 -9.98 -4.56
C ALA A 54 0.05 -8.87 -5.43
N ILE A 55 0.08 -7.64 -4.93
CA ILE A 55 -0.46 -6.46 -5.61
C ILE A 55 0.64 -5.42 -5.73
N VAL A 56 0.75 -4.77 -6.90
CA VAL A 56 1.53 -3.55 -7.09
C VAL A 56 0.57 -2.39 -7.33
N LEU A 57 0.74 -1.31 -6.59
CA LEU A 57 -0.01 -0.06 -6.75
C LEU A 57 0.92 1.02 -7.31
N THR A 58 0.52 1.63 -8.43
CA THR A 58 1.29 2.69 -9.09
C THR A 58 0.39 3.78 -9.68
N GLY A 59 0.97 4.78 -10.34
CA GLY A 59 0.25 5.85 -11.01
C GLY A 59 0.71 6.05 -12.47
N ALA A 60 -0.23 6.33 -13.35
CA ALA A 60 0.04 6.64 -14.75
C ALA A 60 0.66 8.04 -14.93
N GLY A 61 1.39 8.24 -16.04
CA GLY A 61 1.87 9.56 -16.47
C GLY A 61 3.02 10.12 -15.63
N GLY A 62 3.85 9.26 -15.01
CA GLY A 62 5.04 9.71 -14.27
C GLY A 62 4.71 10.40 -12.95
N ALA A 63 3.55 10.16 -12.38
CA ALA A 63 3.14 10.64 -11.08
C ALA A 63 2.44 9.52 -10.31
N PHE A 64 2.82 9.28 -9.06
CA PHE A 64 2.08 8.35 -8.24
C PHE A 64 0.68 8.91 -7.91
N CYS A 65 0.62 9.97 -7.10
CA CYS A 65 -0.64 10.61 -6.73
C CYS A 65 -0.40 11.99 -6.10
N SER A 66 -1.00 13.04 -6.63
CA SER A 66 -0.85 14.42 -6.13
C SER A 66 -1.69 14.74 -4.89
N GLY A 67 -2.45 13.76 -4.34
CA GLY A 67 -3.28 13.94 -3.15
C GLY A 67 -4.76 14.05 -3.46
N GLY A 68 -5.52 14.60 -2.53
CA GLY A 68 -6.96 14.84 -2.74
C GLY A 68 -7.21 15.88 -3.83
N ASP A 69 -8.19 15.63 -4.69
CA ASP A 69 -8.57 16.56 -5.76
C ASP A 69 -9.27 17.80 -5.15
N ILE A 70 -8.48 18.86 -4.96
CA ILE A 70 -8.93 20.11 -4.34
C ILE A 70 -10.04 20.79 -5.16
N SER A 71 -10.06 20.61 -6.48
CA SER A 71 -11.09 21.20 -7.34
C SER A 71 -12.50 20.69 -7.01
N THR A 72 -12.59 19.52 -6.37
CA THR A 72 -13.85 18.90 -5.94
C THR A 72 -14.18 19.15 -4.46
N MET A 73 -13.36 19.93 -3.75
CA MET A 73 -13.54 20.20 -2.33
C MET A 73 -14.21 21.57 -2.12
N ALA A 74 -15.19 21.59 -1.23
CA ALA A 74 -15.83 22.80 -0.75
C ALA A 74 -16.12 22.68 0.75
N ARG A 75 -16.31 23.81 1.43
CA ARG A 75 -16.77 23.82 2.82
C ARG A 75 -18.15 23.16 2.90
N GLN A 76 -18.27 22.14 3.72
CA GLN A 76 -19.50 21.37 3.93
C GLN A 76 -19.69 21.07 5.40
N ALA A 77 -20.91 20.79 5.80
CA ALA A 77 -21.22 20.30 7.13
C ALA A 77 -20.60 18.92 7.36
N PRO A 78 -20.25 18.56 8.62
CA PRO A 78 -19.61 17.29 8.94
C PRO A 78 -20.36 16.05 8.42
N GLU A 79 -21.69 16.11 8.40
CA GLU A 79 -22.56 15.02 7.96
C GLU A 79 -22.36 14.68 6.47
N LEU A 80 -22.11 15.70 5.65
CA LEU A 80 -21.85 15.55 4.21
C LEU A 80 -20.39 15.16 3.92
N THR A 81 -19.47 15.51 4.81
CA THR A 81 -18.03 15.20 4.68
C THR A 81 -17.70 13.80 5.16
N ARG A 82 -18.42 13.28 6.17
CA ARG A 82 -18.16 11.97 6.77
C ARG A 82 -18.14 10.79 5.76
N PRO A 83 -19.09 10.68 4.81
CA PRO A 83 -19.03 9.61 3.79
C PRO A 83 -17.77 9.63 2.94
N ARG A 84 -17.24 10.83 2.63
CA ARG A 84 -15.97 10.99 1.89
C ARG A 84 -14.79 10.42 2.69
N ALA A 85 -14.73 10.70 3.99
CA ALA A 85 -13.68 10.19 4.86
C ALA A 85 -13.80 8.67 5.07
N GLN A 86 -15.03 8.15 5.18
CA GLN A 86 -15.29 6.71 5.27
C GLN A 86 -14.86 5.95 4.00
N ALA A 87 -15.14 6.52 2.82
CA ALA A 87 -14.67 5.93 1.55
C ALA A 87 -13.13 5.86 1.48
N ALA A 88 -12.43 6.87 2.02
CA ALA A 88 -10.98 6.85 2.13
C ALA A 88 -10.48 5.71 3.04
N GLN A 89 -11.14 5.47 4.17
CA GLN A 89 -10.80 4.39 5.09
C GLN A 89 -11.04 3.00 4.48
N ARG A 90 -12.03 2.82 3.58
CA ARG A 90 -12.30 1.55 2.91
C ARG A 90 -11.08 1.06 2.14
N VAL A 91 -10.46 1.94 1.35
CA VAL A 91 -9.21 1.62 0.62
C VAL A 91 -8.11 1.16 1.58
N ILE A 92 -7.86 1.93 2.64
CA ILE A 92 -6.78 1.65 3.58
C ILE A 92 -7.02 0.34 4.34
N ARG A 93 -8.25 0.08 4.79
CA ARG A 93 -8.60 -1.18 5.44
C ARG A 93 -8.40 -2.38 4.52
N ALA A 94 -8.67 -2.23 3.22
CA ALA A 94 -8.42 -3.27 2.23
C ALA A 94 -6.91 -3.49 2.03
N LEU A 95 -6.09 -2.43 1.96
CA LEU A 95 -4.64 -2.51 1.83
C LEU A 95 -3.96 -3.17 3.05
N TRP A 96 -4.52 -3.01 4.26
CA TRP A 96 -3.94 -3.56 5.49
C TRP A 96 -4.29 -5.03 5.74
N ARG A 97 -4.93 -5.73 4.80
CA ARG A 97 -5.38 -7.12 4.96
C ARG A 97 -4.85 -8.00 3.83
N GLY A 98 -4.81 -9.31 4.11
CA GLY A 98 -4.59 -10.34 3.10
C GLY A 98 -3.22 -10.27 2.43
N LYS A 99 -3.22 -10.10 1.12
CA LYS A 99 -2.04 -10.24 0.26
C LYS A 99 -1.05 -9.09 0.40
N PRO A 100 0.25 -9.32 0.16
CA PRO A 100 1.27 -8.26 0.10
C PRO A 100 0.93 -7.20 -0.95
N VAL A 101 1.11 -5.93 -0.59
CA VAL A 101 0.93 -4.78 -1.48
C VAL A 101 2.19 -3.94 -1.52
N ILE A 102 2.70 -3.69 -2.71
CA ILE A 102 3.90 -2.90 -2.96
C ILE A 102 3.52 -1.62 -3.70
N ALA A 103 3.89 -0.46 -3.17
CA ALA A 103 3.76 0.81 -3.89
C ALA A 103 4.97 1.03 -4.78
N ALA A 104 4.73 1.32 -6.07
CA ALA A 104 5.75 1.78 -7.03
C ALA A 104 5.56 3.27 -7.28
N VAL A 105 6.46 4.10 -6.73
CA VAL A 105 6.30 5.56 -6.69
C VAL A 105 7.26 6.23 -7.66
N GLU A 106 6.69 6.81 -8.74
CA GLU A 106 7.36 7.74 -9.63
C GLU A 106 6.81 9.15 -9.41
N GLY A 107 7.66 10.17 -9.48
CA GLY A 107 7.27 11.56 -9.38
C GLY A 107 6.56 11.91 -8.06
N PRO A 108 5.50 12.75 -8.11
CA PRO A 108 4.87 13.26 -6.89
C PRO A 108 3.95 12.24 -6.19
N ALA A 109 4.10 12.16 -4.87
CA ALA A 109 3.21 11.52 -3.91
C ALA A 109 2.93 12.53 -2.78
N PHE A 110 1.80 13.25 -2.83
CA PHE A 110 1.50 14.33 -1.89
C PHE A 110 0.21 14.08 -1.09
N GLY A 111 0.18 14.49 0.16
CA GLY A 111 -0.99 14.40 1.04
C GLY A 111 -1.56 12.98 1.09
N ALA A 112 -2.79 12.80 0.59
CA ALA A 112 -3.44 11.49 0.47
C ALA A 112 -2.64 10.51 -0.41
N GLY A 113 -1.84 10.99 -1.38
CA GLY A 113 -0.95 10.15 -2.19
C GLY A 113 0.23 9.61 -1.38
N THR A 114 0.87 10.44 -0.53
CA THR A 114 1.85 9.93 0.44
C THR A 114 1.20 8.90 1.36
N ALA A 115 0.04 9.22 1.93
CA ALA A 115 -0.65 8.32 2.85
C ALA A 115 -0.99 6.96 2.19
N LEU A 116 -1.43 6.98 0.94
CA LEU A 116 -1.75 5.78 0.17
C LEU A 116 -0.50 4.92 -0.08
N ALA A 117 0.62 5.52 -0.46
CA ALA A 117 1.88 4.80 -0.65
C ALA A 117 2.35 4.15 0.65
N LEU A 118 2.30 4.89 1.78
CA LEU A 118 2.74 4.40 3.09
C LEU A 118 1.80 3.36 3.71
N ALA A 119 0.55 3.27 3.24
CA ALA A 119 -0.38 2.22 3.65
C ALA A 119 -0.08 0.86 3.01
N CYS A 120 0.77 0.81 1.98
CA CYS A 120 1.28 -0.43 1.40
C CYS A 120 2.34 -1.06 2.31
N ASP A 121 2.52 -2.38 2.19
CA ASP A 121 3.48 -3.13 3.00
C ASP A 121 4.93 -2.75 2.68
N ARG A 122 5.19 -2.39 1.42
CA ARG A 122 6.50 -1.97 0.93
C ARG A 122 6.36 -0.80 -0.03
N VAL A 123 7.31 0.14 0.02
CA VAL A 123 7.37 1.31 -0.86
C VAL A 123 8.69 1.29 -1.63
N VAL A 124 8.60 1.17 -2.94
CA VAL A 124 9.71 1.35 -3.88
C VAL A 124 9.54 2.71 -4.56
N ALA A 125 10.54 3.57 -4.51
CA ALA A 125 10.43 4.91 -5.08
C ALA A 125 11.64 5.30 -5.93
N ALA A 126 11.39 6.04 -6.99
CA ALA A 126 12.45 6.70 -7.73
C ALA A 126 13.16 7.73 -6.83
N ARG A 127 14.48 7.88 -6.97
CA ARG A 127 15.29 8.81 -6.16
C ARG A 127 14.82 10.25 -6.22
N ASP A 128 14.28 10.67 -7.35
CA ASP A 128 13.76 12.00 -7.62
C ASP A 128 12.25 12.15 -7.39
N SER A 129 11.56 11.09 -6.95
CA SER A 129 10.18 11.17 -6.47
C SER A 129 10.07 12.21 -5.36
N LEU A 130 8.89 12.80 -5.21
CA LEU A 130 8.66 13.81 -4.19
C LEU A 130 7.53 13.37 -3.26
N PHE A 131 7.83 13.32 -1.99
CA PHE A 131 6.84 13.06 -0.93
C PHE A 131 6.53 14.33 -0.15
N GLY A 132 5.32 14.43 0.40
CA GLY A 132 4.96 15.54 1.27
C GLY A 132 3.59 15.38 1.90
N THR A 133 3.48 15.73 3.17
CA THR A 133 2.25 15.67 3.98
C THR A 133 1.51 17.02 3.92
N THR A 134 1.08 17.44 2.75
CA THR A 134 0.61 18.79 2.43
C THR A 134 -0.80 19.13 2.96
N PHE A 135 -1.36 18.35 3.87
CA PHE A 135 -2.72 18.50 4.39
C PHE A 135 -2.97 19.86 5.05
N THR A 136 -2.03 20.35 5.86
CA THR A 136 -2.18 21.61 6.60
C THR A 136 -2.23 22.84 5.68
N GLY A 137 -1.68 22.73 4.46
CA GLY A 137 -1.75 23.79 3.45
C GLY A 137 -3.18 24.12 2.98
N VAL A 138 -4.12 23.20 3.21
CA VAL A 138 -5.55 23.39 2.93
C VAL A 138 -6.40 23.31 4.20
N GLY A 139 -5.80 23.47 5.37
CA GLY A 139 -6.50 23.46 6.66
C GLY A 139 -6.99 22.09 7.14
N LEU A 140 -6.42 20.99 6.60
CA LEU A 140 -6.74 19.61 7.01
C LEU A 140 -5.59 19.01 7.83
N ALA A 141 -5.90 18.05 8.68
CA ALA A 141 -4.91 17.37 9.51
C ALA A 141 -4.29 16.15 8.82
N GLY A 142 -5.06 15.44 8.04
CA GLY A 142 -4.65 14.21 7.34
C GLY A 142 -5.77 13.18 7.28
N ASP A 143 -5.68 12.26 6.32
CA ASP A 143 -6.57 11.12 6.11
C ASP A 143 -5.80 9.92 5.54
N MET A 144 -6.49 8.92 5.01
CA MET A 144 -5.89 7.75 4.36
C MET A 144 -4.87 7.00 5.23
N GLY A 145 -5.11 6.93 6.56
CA GLY A 145 -4.26 6.17 7.48
C GLY A 145 -2.91 6.79 7.81
N ILE A 146 -2.65 8.06 7.43
CA ILE A 146 -1.34 8.72 7.63
C ILE A 146 -0.88 8.74 9.10
N PHE A 147 -1.83 8.84 10.05
CA PHE A 147 -1.51 8.87 11.48
C PHE A 147 -1.10 7.50 12.05
N THR A 148 -1.26 6.44 11.28
CA THR A 148 -0.77 5.09 11.58
C THR A 148 0.49 4.81 10.77
N SER A 149 0.37 4.79 9.43
CA SER A 149 1.46 4.36 8.54
C SER A 149 2.72 5.21 8.65
N LEU A 150 2.58 6.54 8.83
CA LEU A 150 3.75 7.41 8.91
C LEU A 150 4.55 7.20 10.20
N PRO A 151 3.95 7.26 11.43
CA PRO A 151 4.70 7.01 12.64
C PRO A 151 5.20 5.57 12.78
N ASP A 152 4.52 4.58 12.20
CA ASP A 152 4.99 3.19 12.20
C ASP A 152 6.31 3.04 11.41
N ARG A 153 6.52 3.86 10.37
CA ARG A 153 7.75 3.84 9.56
C ARG A 153 8.87 4.66 10.16
N ILE A 154 8.61 5.87 10.62
CA ILE A 154 9.67 6.83 11.01
C ILE A 154 9.59 7.27 12.48
N GLY A 155 8.71 6.67 13.24
CA GLY A 155 8.46 7.05 14.64
C GLY A 155 7.66 8.34 14.80
N VAL A 156 7.04 8.49 15.96
CA VAL A 156 6.09 9.60 16.26
C VAL A 156 6.75 10.98 16.17
N ALA A 157 8.01 11.11 16.60
CA ALA A 157 8.69 12.41 16.63
C ALA A 157 8.94 12.94 15.21
N ALA A 158 9.47 12.10 14.30
CA ALA A 158 9.71 12.47 12.90
C ALA A 158 8.40 12.67 12.15
N ALA A 159 7.37 11.83 12.42
CA ALA A 159 6.05 11.99 11.84
C ALA A 159 5.41 13.33 12.20
N LYS A 160 5.51 13.78 13.48
CA LYS A 160 5.06 15.11 13.88
C LYS A 160 5.76 16.23 13.12
N GLN A 161 7.08 16.11 12.89
CA GLN A 161 7.81 17.12 12.12
C GLN A 161 7.27 17.23 10.68
N LEU A 162 7.07 16.12 9.99
CA LEU A 162 6.55 16.15 8.63
C LEU A 162 5.09 16.62 8.55
N LEU A 163 4.23 16.24 9.52
CA LEU A 163 2.81 16.60 9.51
C LEU A 163 2.58 18.05 9.90
N MET A 164 3.28 18.56 10.91
CA MET A 164 3.06 19.91 11.43
C MET A 164 3.90 20.99 10.72
N PHE A 165 5.04 20.58 10.16
CA PHE A 165 5.96 21.44 9.42
C PHE A 165 6.21 20.85 8.04
N PRO A 166 5.17 20.82 7.17
CA PRO A 166 5.23 20.09 5.91
C PRO A 166 6.30 20.67 4.98
N ARG A 167 7.12 19.78 4.45
CA ARG A 167 8.11 20.07 3.42
C ARG A 167 8.07 18.97 2.37
N ARG A 168 8.62 19.23 1.22
CA ARG A 168 8.86 18.22 0.20
C ARG A 168 10.16 17.52 0.52
N ILE A 169 10.16 16.20 0.43
CA ILE A 169 11.34 15.35 0.56
C ILE A 169 11.51 14.52 -0.71
N SER A 170 12.75 14.35 -1.16
CA SER A 170 13.04 13.49 -2.30
C SER A 170 12.90 12.02 -1.95
N GLY A 171 12.78 11.15 -2.96
CA GLY A 171 12.80 9.71 -2.76
C GLY A 171 14.08 9.24 -2.07
N SER A 172 15.24 9.86 -2.39
CA SER A 172 16.50 9.58 -1.70
C SER A 172 16.42 9.91 -0.21
N GLU A 173 15.96 11.11 0.15
CA GLU A 173 15.80 11.53 1.54
C GLU A 173 14.74 10.68 2.27
N ALA A 174 13.67 10.30 1.57
CA ALA A 174 12.63 9.42 2.10
C ALA A 174 13.19 8.03 2.45
N GLY A 175 14.13 7.50 1.65
CA GLY A 175 14.87 6.29 1.96
C GLY A 175 15.75 6.43 3.20
N GLU A 176 16.51 7.53 3.33
CA GLU A 176 17.34 7.81 4.51
C GLU A 176 16.52 7.92 5.81
N LEU A 177 15.32 8.46 5.72
CA LEU A 177 14.38 8.56 6.85
C LEU A 177 13.66 7.25 7.19
N GLY A 178 13.76 6.21 6.36
CA GLY A 178 13.00 4.96 6.51
C GLY A 178 11.54 5.06 6.07
N LEU A 179 11.17 6.13 5.36
CA LEU A 179 9.83 6.30 4.79
C LEU A 179 9.61 5.38 3.58
N VAL A 180 10.66 5.17 2.78
CA VAL A 180 10.71 4.34 1.59
C VAL A 180 11.67 3.16 1.85
N ASP A 181 11.28 1.97 1.42
CA ASP A 181 12.02 0.73 1.67
C ASP A 181 13.11 0.46 0.62
N SER A 182 12.92 0.97 -0.59
CA SER A 182 13.86 0.81 -1.71
C SER A 182 13.87 2.05 -2.59
N VAL A 183 15.07 2.59 -2.83
CA VAL A 183 15.27 3.75 -3.71
C VAL A 183 15.94 3.29 -4.99
N VAL A 184 15.36 3.65 -6.14
CA VAL A 184 15.81 3.24 -7.47
C VAL A 184 16.02 4.42 -8.40
N GLU A 185 16.58 4.19 -9.59
CA GLU A 185 16.70 5.21 -10.62
C GLU A 185 15.32 5.64 -11.14
N PRO A 186 15.16 6.88 -11.60
CA PRO A 186 13.94 7.35 -12.25
C PRO A 186 13.50 6.42 -13.39
N GLY A 187 12.21 6.07 -13.40
CA GLY A 187 11.61 5.15 -14.35
C GLY A 187 11.74 3.66 -13.99
N ALA A 188 12.45 3.31 -12.91
CA ALA A 188 12.67 1.92 -12.50
C ALA A 188 11.76 1.43 -11.35
N ALA A 189 10.91 2.30 -10.79
CA ALA A 189 10.15 1.93 -9.58
C ALA A 189 9.15 0.80 -9.85
N LEU A 190 8.48 0.78 -11.00
CA LEU A 190 7.54 -0.28 -11.34
C LEU A 190 8.22 -1.64 -11.50
N ASP A 191 9.32 -1.71 -12.23
CA ASP A 191 10.04 -2.97 -12.47
C ASP A 191 10.61 -3.54 -11.16
N ALA A 192 11.17 -2.67 -10.29
CA ALA A 192 11.66 -3.09 -8.99
C ALA A 192 10.53 -3.56 -8.06
N ALA A 193 9.38 -2.86 -8.05
CA ALA A 193 8.21 -3.27 -7.28
C ALA A 193 7.62 -4.60 -7.78
N LEU A 194 7.64 -4.85 -9.08
CA LEU A 194 7.22 -6.13 -9.67
C LEU A 194 8.15 -7.28 -9.26
N ALA A 195 9.46 -7.05 -9.21
CA ALA A 195 10.41 -8.04 -8.73
C ALA A 195 10.17 -8.38 -7.24
N ASP A 196 9.94 -7.37 -6.40
CA ASP A 196 9.60 -7.55 -4.99
C ASP A 196 8.24 -8.27 -4.82
N ALA A 197 7.23 -7.90 -5.63
CA ALA A 197 5.93 -8.54 -5.62
C ALA A 197 5.98 -10.01 -6.06
N ALA A 198 6.76 -10.33 -7.09
CA ALA A 198 6.98 -11.71 -7.55
C ALA A 198 7.67 -12.55 -6.46
N ALA A 199 8.64 -11.97 -5.74
CA ALA A 199 9.29 -12.63 -4.61
C ALA A 199 8.29 -12.90 -3.46
N ALA A 200 7.43 -11.93 -3.13
CA ALA A 200 6.38 -12.10 -2.13
C ALA A 200 5.32 -13.12 -2.59
N ALA A 201 4.92 -13.10 -3.85
CA ALA A 201 3.96 -14.04 -4.42
C ALA A 201 4.44 -15.50 -4.41
N ALA A 202 5.75 -15.73 -4.45
CA ALA A 202 6.35 -17.05 -4.30
C ALA A 202 6.37 -17.54 -2.83
N GLY A 203 6.07 -16.70 -1.86
CA GLY A 203 6.00 -17.02 -0.44
C GLY A 203 4.70 -17.73 -0.04
N PRO A 204 4.61 -18.25 1.21
CA PRO A 204 3.43 -18.93 1.75
C PRO A 204 2.32 -17.90 2.07
N PRO A 205 1.19 -17.88 1.33
CA PRO A 205 0.24 -16.78 1.42
C PRO A 205 -0.47 -16.69 2.76
N LEU A 206 -0.77 -17.82 3.40
CA LEU A 206 -1.42 -17.83 4.71
C LEU A 206 -0.49 -17.24 5.78
N ALA A 207 0.80 -17.57 5.76
CA ALA A 207 1.78 -17.01 6.69
C ALA A 207 1.99 -15.50 6.46
N LEU A 208 2.09 -15.06 5.19
CA LEU A 208 2.20 -13.63 4.87
C LEU A 208 0.96 -12.85 5.32
N ALA A 209 -0.24 -13.39 5.12
CA ALA A 209 -1.48 -12.78 5.60
C ALA A 209 -1.54 -12.72 7.14
N ALA A 210 -1.11 -13.76 7.84
CA ALA A 210 -1.05 -13.78 9.30
C ALA A 210 -0.06 -12.76 9.86
N ILE A 211 1.13 -12.62 9.27
CA ILE A 211 2.12 -11.59 9.62
C ILE A 211 1.49 -10.21 9.50
N LYS A 212 0.90 -9.93 8.34
CA LYS A 212 0.29 -8.63 8.06
C LYS A 212 -0.86 -8.31 9.01
N ALA A 213 -1.77 -9.27 9.25
CA ALA A 213 -2.88 -9.11 10.18
C ALA A 213 -2.40 -8.89 11.63
N THR A 214 -1.37 -9.60 12.07
CA THR A 214 -0.79 -9.46 13.41
C THR A 214 -0.20 -8.07 13.62
N LEU A 215 0.57 -7.58 12.66
CA LEU A 215 1.19 -6.25 12.74
C LEU A 215 0.13 -5.13 12.65
N ALA A 216 -0.91 -5.31 11.83
CA ALA A 216 -2.01 -4.36 11.68
C ALA A 216 -3.06 -4.40 12.81
N SER A 217 -3.01 -5.40 13.70
CA SER A 217 -4.03 -5.61 14.76
C SER A 217 -4.14 -4.45 15.75
N GLY A 218 -3.07 -3.64 15.89
CA GLY A 218 -3.01 -2.56 16.87
C GLY A 218 -2.95 -3.06 18.33
N ILE A 219 -2.72 -4.35 18.56
CA ILE A 219 -2.58 -4.93 19.90
C ILE A 219 -1.32 -4.35 20.56
N VAL A 220 -1.51 -3.57 21.62
CA VAL A 220 -0.42 -2.97 22.40
C VAL A 220 0.03 -3.89 23.55
N ASP A 221 -0.90 -4.66 24.10
CA ASP A 221 -0.62 -5.63 25.15
C ASP A 221 0.29 -6.74 24.63
N ARG A 222 1.41 -6.97 25.35
CA ARG A 222 2.44 -7.93 24.91
C ARG A 222 1.98 -9.38 25.05
N ASP A 223 1.26 -9.69 26.12
CA ASP A 223 0.80 -11.06 26.38
C ASP A 223 -0.29 -11.43 25.37
N ALA A 224 -1.24 -10.52 25.11
CA ALA A 224 -2.24 -10.73 24.07
C ALA A 224 -1.61 -10.89 22.66
N ARG A 225 -0.46 -10.25 22.39
CA ARG A 225 0.26 -10.46 21.13
C ARG A 225 0.93 -11.83 21.08
N LEU A 226 1.50 -12.31 22.19
CA LEU A 226 2.06 -13.67 22.28
C LEU A 226 0.97 -14.73 22.13
N ASP A 227 -0.22 -14.51 22.72
CA ASP A 227 -1.36 -15.40 22.52
C ASP A 227 -1.76 -15.48 21.03
N LEU A 228 -1.79 -14.35 20.32
CA LEU A 228 -2.06 -14.33 18.88
C LEU A 228 -0.99 -15.07 18.06
N GLU A 229 0.30 -15.00 18.48
CA GLU A 229 1.37 -15.78 17.84
C GLU A 229 1.13 -17.28 18.00
N VAL A 230 0.66 -17.73 19.18
CA VAL A 230 0.31 -19.15 19.42
C VAL A 230 -0.81 -19.60 18.49
N GLU A 231 -1.89 -18.82 18.39
CA GLU A 231 -3.02 -19.15 17.50
C GLU A 231 -2.60 -19.20 16.03
N ASN A 232 -1.82 -18.22 15.58
CA ASN A 232 -1.29 -18.21 14.22
C ASN A 232 -0.41 -19.44 13.93
N GLN A 233 0.50 -19.79 14.85
CA GLN A 233 1.37 -20.95 14.68
C GLN A 233 0.55 -22.25 14.66
N ALA A 234 -0.43 -22.40 15.55
CA ALA A 234 -1.27 -23.59 15.59
C ALA A 234 -1.98 -23.83 14.25
N VAL A 235 -2.52 -22.77 13.63
CA VAL A 235 -3.16 -22.87 12.31
C VAL A 235 -2.14 -23.15 11.20
N LEU A 236 -1.02 -22.44 11.19
CA LEU A 236 -0.03 -22.54 10.11
C LEU A 236 0.70 -23.90 10.10
N PHE A 237 0.92 -24.53 11.26
CA PHE A 237 1.51 -25.87 11.35
C PHE A 237 0.64 -26.97 10.71
N ASP A 238 -0.68 -26.75 10.58
CA ASP A 238 -1.63 -27.69 9.96
C ASP A 238 -1.86 -27.41 8.45
N THR A 239 -0.97 -26.64 7.80
CA THR A 239 -1.09 -26.30 6.38
C THR A 239 -0.24 -27.20 5.49
N GLU A 240 -0.70 -27.41 4.25
CA GLU A 240 0.11 -28.04 3.21
C GLU A 240 1.40 -27.24 2.94
N ASP A 241 1.33 -25.92 3.03
CA ASP A 241 2.48 -25.03 2.83
C ASP A 241 3.57 -25.26 3.89
N PHE A 242 3.20 -25.50 5.14
CA PHE A 242 4.17 -25.86 6.18
C PHE A 242 4.85 -27.20 5.85
N ALA A 243 4.08 -28.22 5.48
CA ALA A 243 4.62 -29.53 5.12
C ALA A 243 5.55 -29.44 3.92
N GLU A 244 5.16 -28.68 2.87
CA GLU A 244 5.99 -28.41 1.68
C GLU A 244 7.27 -27.66 2.07
N GLY A 245 7.18 -26.64 2.91
CA GLY A 245 8.33 -25.87 3.37
C GLY A 245 9.38 -26.75 4.05
N VAL A 246 8.95 -27.64 4.96
CA VAL A 246 9.83 -28.60 5.65
C VAL A 246 10.44 -29.60 4.66
N GLN A 247 9.63 -30.15 3.76
CA GLN A 247 10.10 -31.10 2.75
C GLN A 247 11.11 -30.46 1.80
N ALA A 248 10.83 -29.26 1.30
CA ALA A 248 11.71 -28.51 0.42
C ALA A 248 13.04 -28.18 1.09
N PHE A 249 13.03 -27.79 2.38
CA PHE A 249 14.23 -27.54 3.16
C PHE A 249 15.12 -28.78 3.25
N HIS A 250 14.57 -29.95 3.58
CA HIS A 250 15.34 -31.20 3.66
C HIS A 250 15.86 -31.64 2.27
N ALA A 251 15.07 -31.42 1.23
CA ALA A 251 15.46 -31.74 -0.16
C ALA A 251 16.39 -30.67 -0.81
N ARG A 252 16.69 -29.57 -0.14
CA ARG A 252 17.49 -28.43 -0.64
C ARG A 252 16.97 -27.88 -1.98
N ARG A 253 15.67 -27.78 -2.13
CA ARG A 253 14.99 -27.20 -3.30
C ARG A 253 14.15 -25.98 -2.89
N ARG A 254 13.70 -25.20 -3.87
CA ARG A 254 12.72 -24.14 -3.62
C ARG A 254 11.36 -24.75 -3.30
N PRO A 255 10.64 -24.23 -2.26
CA PRO A 255 9.28 -24.66 -1.97
C PRO A 255 8.29 -24.13 -3.01
N GLN A 256 7.14 -24.82 -3.14
CA GLN A 256 6.03 -24.41 -3.98
C GLN A 256 4.78 -24.30 -3.11
N PHE A 257 4.52 -23.09 -2.63
CA PHE A 257 3.41 -22.81 -1.74
C PHE A 257 2.09 -22.62 -2.49
N VAL A 258 1.02 -23.21 -1.98
CA VAL A 258 -0.31 -23.23 -2.61
C VAL A 258 -1.38 -22.49 -1.82
N GLY A 259 -1.14 -22.18 -0.54
CA GLY A 259 -2.05 -21.39 0.29
C GLY A 259 -3.14 -22.19 0.97
N ARG A 260 -2.88 -23.41 1.33
CA ARG A 260 -3.84 -24.27 2.04
C ARG A 260 -3.13 -25.24 2.98
#